data_ebb788a1f79604b0f764edb7456e6d11
#
_entry.id   ebb788a1f79604b0f764edb7456e6d11
#
_cell.length_a   1.000
_cell.length_b   1.000
_cell.length_c   1.000
_cell.angle_alpha   90.00
_cell.angle_beta   90.00
_cell.angle_gamma   90.00
#
_symmetry.space_group_name_H-M   'P 1'
#
loop_
_entity.id
_entity.type
_entity.pdbx_description
1 polymer ?
#
loop_
_entity_poly.entity_id
_entity_poly.type
_entity_poly.pdbx_seq_one_letter_code
_entity_poly.pdbx_strand_id
1 'polypeptide(L)'
;MTTREVEHEITIAAPAPDVYRLLADVTNWPRIFPPTIHVDRVDASGSQERIRIWATANGQPKNWTSRRELDPEGLRITFRQEVTTKPVAAMSGTWIVEPLGENSSRVRLLHDYRAIDDDPHDLLWIDEAVDKNSRSELAALKENVELAHATADVTFSFEDSVHIDGLAKDVYAFIDEAGLWSERLPHVATVRLTEDTPGVQTLEMDTRAKDGSVHTTKSYRVTFPHHKIAYKQVTLPALMTLHTGRWTFEETPDGSTLATSQHTVTLNTANITRILGPHATTEDARAYVHTALSTNSRATLHHAKTHAEGNR
;
A
#
# COMPACT_ATOMS: atom_id res chain seq x y z
N MET A 1 -21.26 -30.31 3.22
CA MET A 1 -20.45 -29.07 3.07
C MET A 1 -19.06 -29.48 2.61
N THR A 2 -18.72 -29.13 1.39
CA THR A 2 -17.44 -29.53 0.78
C THR A 2 -16.41 -28.42 1.03
N THR A 3 -15.39 -28.70 1.87
CA THR A 3 -14.23 -27.81 2.03
C THR A 3 -13.20 -28.16 0.96
N ARG A 4 -12.71 -27.16 0.26
CA ARG A 4 -11.59 -27.30 -0.66
C ARG A 4 -10.31 -26.90 0.05
N GLU A 5 -9.26 -27.69 -0.08
CA GLU A 5 -7.92 -27.42 0.45
C GLU A 5 -6.93 -27.36 -0.71
N VAL A 6 -6.12 -26.31 -0.75
CA VAL A 6 -5.08 -26.12 -1.78
C VAL A 6 -3.81 -25.59 -1.15
N GLU A 7 -2.68 -25.89 -1.78
CA GLU A 7 -1.37 -25.42 -1.36
C GLU A 7 -0.59 -24.88 -2.56
N HIS A 8 0.10 -23.76 -2.33
CA HIS A 8 1.04 -23.15 -3.26
C HIS A 8 2.36 -22.93 -2.53
N GLU A 9 3.49 -23.07 -3.24
CA GLU A 9 4.80 -22.87 -2.63
C GLU A 9 5.77 -22.15 -3.58
N ILE A 10 6.79 -21.52 -2.98
CA ILE A 10 7.90 -20.89 -3.68
C ILE A 10 9.17 -20.96 -2.85
N THR A 11 10.33 -21.04 -3.51
CA THR A 11 11.64 -20.88 -2.87
C THR A 11 12.13 -19.45 -3.03
N ILE A 12 12.61 -18.85 -1.92
CA ILE A 12 13.11 -17.48 -1.83
C ILE A 12 14.56 -17.52 -1.35
N ALA A 13 15.44 -16.75 -2.02
CA ALA A 13 16.84 -16.61 -1.64
C ALA A 13 17.00 -15.59 -0.49
N ALA A 14 16.48 -15.94 0.68
CA ALA A 14 16.58 -15.15 1.91
C ALA A 14 16.40 -16.04 3.15
N PRO A 15 16.92 -15.61 4.33
CA PRO A 15 16.72 -16.31 5.60
C PRO A 15 15.23 -16.38 5.95
N ALA A 16 14.77 -17.54 6.44
CA ALA A 16 13.36 -17.74 6.79
C ALA A 16 12.82 -16.74 7.84
N PRO A 17 13.58 -16.34 8.88
CA PRO A 17 13.13 -15.32 9.82
C PRO A 17 12.89 -13.94 9.17
N ASP A 18 13.65 -13.59 8.13
CA ASP A 18 13.49 -12.30 7.42
C ASP A 18 12.22 -12.30 6.59
N VAL A 19 11.95 -13.40 5.89
CA VAL A 19 10.70 -13.59 5.13
C VAL A 19 9.50 -13.57 6.07
N TYR A 20 9.58 -14.29 7.20
CA TYR A 20 8.52 -14.30 8.20
C TYR A 20 8.21 -12.90 8.75
N ARG A 21 9.24 -12.12 9.12
CA ARG A 21 9.04 -10.73 9.61
C ARG A 21 8.32 -9.85 8.61
N LEU A 22 8.61 -9.97 7.32
CA LEU A 22 7.94 -9.21 6.27
C LEU A 22 6.46 -9.58 6.14
N LEU A 23 6.11 -10.87 6.31
CA LEU A 23 4.72 -11.35 6.30
C LEU A 23 3.99 -10.99 7.60
N ALA A 24 4.66 -11.07 8.74
CA ALA A 24 4.08 -10.80 10.05
C ALA A 24 3.73 -9.30 10.20
N ASP A 25 4.62 -8.40 9.79
CA ASP A 25 4.37 -6.97 9.84
C ASP A 25 3.56 -6.51 8.62
N VAL A 26 2.25 -6.37 8.81
CA VAL A 26 1.30 -5.96 7.76
C VAL A 26 1.56 -4.56 7.20
N THR A 27 2.34 -3.73 7.87
CA THR A 27 2.73 -2.40 7.36
C THR A 27 3.61 -2.49 6.12
N ASN A 28 4.27 -3.66 5.92
CA ASN A 28 5.06 -3.96 4.73
C ASN A 28 4.20 -4.38 3.53
N TRP A 29 2.97 -4.85 3.74
CA TRP A 29 2.16 -5.46 2.67
C TRP A 29 1.91 -4.54 1.47
N PRO A 30 1.63 -3.24 1.62
CA PRO A 30 1.52 -2.35 0.45
C PRO A 30 2.79 -2.28 -0.40
N ARG A 31 3.95 -2.58 0.18
CA ARG A 31 5.25 -2.62 -0.51
C ARG A 31 5.52 -3.97 -1.16
N ILE A 32 5.07 -5.05 -0.54
CA ILE A 32 5.36 -6.43 -0.95
C ILE A 32 4.32 -6.91 -1.96
N PHE A 33 3.04 -6.72 -1.68
CA PHE A 33 1.95 -7.23 -2.49
C PHE A 33 1.38 -6.16 -3.41
N PRO A 34 1.52 -6.31 -4.74
CA PRO A 34 1.03 -5.32 -5.70
C PRO A 34 -0.44 -4.94 -5.52
N PRO A 35 -1.37 -5.87 -5.24
CA PRO A 35 -2.78 -5.53 -5.03
C PRO A 35 -3.05 -4.78 -3.74
N THR A 36 -2.22 -4.93 -2.69
CA THR A 36 -2.48 -4.33 -1.38
C THR A 36 -2.26 -2.82 -1.40
N ILE A 37 -3.30 -2.08 -1.06
CA ILE A 37 -3.29 -0.61 -1.00
C ILE A 37 -2.84 -0.17 0.39
N HIS A 38 -3.50 -0.71 1.43
CA HIS A 38 -3.26 -0.39 2.83
C HIS A 38 -3.72 -1.54 3.74
N VAL A 39 -3.10 -1.66 4.90
CA VAL A 39 -3.54 -2.57 5.97
C VAL A 39 -3.49 -1.82 7.29
N ASP A 40 -4.57 -1.89 8.06
CA ASP A 40 -4.63 -1.42 9.44
C ASP A 40 -4.72 -2.61 10.40
N ARG A 41 -3.96 -2.54 11.50
CA ARG A 41 -4.16 -3.41 12.65
C ARG A 41 -5.27 -2.81 13.50
N VAL A 42 -6.43 -3.48 13.50
CA VAL A 42 -7.64 -3.02 14.21
C VAL A 42 -7.55 -3.34 15.69
N ASP A 43 -7.01 -4.53 16.01
CA ASP A 43 -6.88 -5.05 17.35
C ASP A 43 -5.72 -6.06 17.42
N ALA A 44 -5.03 -6.14 18.57
CA ALA A 44 -3.97 -7.08 18.81
C ALA A 44 -3.92 -7.50 20.29
N SER A 45 -3.82 -8.79 20.55
CA SER A 45 -3.69 -9.37 21.89
C SER A 45 -2.81 -10.63 21.85
N GLY A 46 -1.61 -10.56 22.44
CA GLY A 46 -0.63 -11.63 22.40
C GLY A 46 -0.22 -11.97 20.95
N SER A 47 -0.39 -13.24 20.57
CA SER A 47 -0.12 -13.72 19.20
C SER A 47 -1.26 -13.46 18.22
N GLN A 48 -2.42 -13.02 18.67
CA GLN A 48 -3.59 -12.81 17.84
C GLN A 48 -3.74 -11.35 17.45
N GLU A 49 -4.11 -11.10 16.20
CA GLU A 49 -4.44 -9.77 15.72
C GLU A 49 -5.62 -9.82 14.74
N ARG A 50 -6.31 -8.70 14.68
CA ARG A 50 -7.36 -8.42 13.72
C ARG A 50 -6.89 -7.31 12.80
N ILE A 51 -6.89 -7.58 11.52
CA ILE A 51 -6.44 -6.62 10.51
C ILE A 51 -7.58 -6.30 9.54
N ARG A 52 -7.60 -5.07 9.04
CA ARG A 52 -8.43 -4.67 7.92
C ARG A 52 -7.54 -4.39 6.72
N ILE A 53 -7.86 -5.06 5.62
CA ILE A 53 -7.08 -5.02 4.39
C ILE A 53 -7.86 -4.27 3.33
N TRP A 54 -7.20 -3.35 2.63
CA TRP A 54 -7.66 -2.72 1.41
C TRP A 54 -6.76 -3.15 0.27
N ALA A 55 -7.35 -3.78 -0.73
CA ALA A 55 -6.61 -4.26 -1.91
C ALA A 55 -7.47 -4.18 -3.17
N THR A 56 -6.82 -4.26 -4.33
CA THR A 56 -7.51 -4.35 -5.60
C THR A 56 -7.81 -5.81 -5.95
N ALA A 57 -9.02 -6.07 -6.43
CA ALA A 57 -9.40 -7.33 -7.04
C ALA A 57 -10.00 -7.02 -8.42
N ASN A 58 -9.41 -7.57 -9.48
CA ASN A 58 -9.79 -7.28 -10.88
C ASN A 58 -9.83 -5.77 -11.19
N GLY A 59 -8.86 -5.00 -10.66
CA GLY A 59 -8.76 -3.55 -10.85
C GLY A 59 -9.75 -2.71 -10.03
N GLN A 60 -10.57 -3.34 -9.20
CA GLN A 60 -11.52 -2.65 -8.32
C GLN A 60 -11.04 -2.72 -6.87
N PRO A 61 -11.02 -1.57 -6.14
CA PRO A 61 -10.65 -1.57 -4.74
C PRO A 61 -11.73 -2.25 -3.90
N LYS A 62 -11.28 -3.09 -2.97
CA LYS A 62 -12.11 -3.82 -2.01
C LYS A 62 -11.49 -3.79 -0.63
N ASN A 63 -12.27 -4.08 0.41
CA ASN A 63 -11.74 -4.25 1.75
C ASN A 63 -12.43 -5.40 2.47
N TRP A 64 -11.70 -6.01 3.39
CA TRP A 64 -12.21 -7.06 4.26
C TRP A 64 -11.42 -7.09 5.57
N THR A 65 -11.98 -7.79 6.58
CA THR A 65 -11.34 -7.99 7.86
C THR A 65 -10.91 -9.43 8.02
N SER A 66 -9.71 -9.63 8.53
CA SER A 66 -9.13 -10.94 8.78
C SER A 66 -8.58 -11.03 10.20
N ARG A 67 -8.75 -12.19 10.84
CA ARG A 67 -8.02 -12.54 12.07
C ARG A 67 -6.80 -13.32 11.69
N ARG A 68 -5.70 -13.03 12.40
CA ARG A 68 -4.44 -13.75 12.25
C ARG A 68 -3.94 -14.22 13.61
N GLU A 69 -3.24 -15.34 13.59
CA GLU A 69 -2.45 -15.82 14.71
C GLU A 69 -0.99 -15.96 14.26
N LEU A 70 -0.10 -15.31 14.98
CA LEU A 70 1.32 -15.24 14.69
C LEU A 70 2.07 -16.23 15.58
N ASP A 71 2.84 -17.14 14.97
CA ASP A 71 3.76 -18.05 15.63
C ASP A 71 5.18 -17.75 15.14
N PRO A 72 5.92 -16.86 15.84
CA PRO A 72 7.28 -16.50 15.45
C PRO A 72 8.30 -17.62 15.66
N GLU A 73 8.05 -18.57 16.57
CA GLU A 73 8.94 -19.70 16.79
C GLU A 73 8.78 -20.76 15.68
N GLY A 74 7.54 -21.06 15.31
CA GLY A 74 7.22 -21.94 14.20
C GLY A 74 7.26 -21.30 12.82
N LEU A 75 7.58 -19.99 12.74
CA LEU A 75 7.56 -19.19 11.49
C LEU A 75 6.27 -19.38 10.70
N ARG A 76 5.13 -19.33 11.40
CA ARG A 76 3.81 -19.64 10.88
C ARG A 76 2.83 -18.50 11.15
N ILE A 77 1.94 -18.22 10.21
CA ILE A 77 0.85 -17.27 10.37
C ILE A 77 -0.42 -17.92 9.87
N THR A 78 -1.38 -18.19 10.77
CA THR A 78 -2.72 -18.62 10.37
C THR A 78 -3.61 -17.39 10.18
N PHE A 79 -4.54 -17.47 9.24
CA PHE A 79 -5.50 -16.39 9.00
C PHE A 79 -6.88 -16.94 8.62
N ARG A 80 -7.92 -16.15 8.92
CA ARG A 80 -9.28 -16.39 8.45
C ARG A 80 -10.01 -15.08 8.18
N GLN A 81 -10.80 -15.04 7.14
CA GLN A 81 -11.70 -13.94 6.88
C GLN A 81 -12.85 -13.95 7.91
N GLU A 82 -13.18 -12.81 8.51
CA GLU A 82 -14.29 -12.68 9.45
C GLU A 82 -15.61 -12.44 8.73
N VAL A 83 -15.58 -11.67 7.65
CA VAL A 83 -16.73 -11.39 6.80
C VAL A 83 -16.33 -11.73 5.38
N THR A 84 -16.99 -12.69 4.81
CA THR A 84 -16.76 -13.11 3.42
C THR A 84 -17.69 -12.37 2.47
N THR A 85 -17.29 -12.29 1.21
CA THR A 85 -18.09 -11.72 0.12
C THR A 85 -18.49 -12.84 -0.82
N LYS A 86 -19.75 -12.82 -1.29
CA LYS A 86 -20.18 -13.78 -2.31
C LYS A 86 -19.20 -13.89 -3.47
N PRO A 87 -18.89 -15.10 -3.96
CA PRO A 87 -19.54 -16.39 -3.65
C PRO A 87 -18.92 -17.17 -2.47
N VAL A 88 -17.96 -16.62 -1.73
CA VAL A 88 -17.23 -17.29 -0.65
C VAL A 88 -18.08 -17.39 0.61
N ALA A 89 -18.30 -18.60 1.12
CA ALA A 89 -18.96 -18.84 2.41
C ALA A 89 -17.96 -18.80 3.58
N ALA A 90 -16.76 -19.33 3.40
CA ALA A 90 -15.66 -19.28 4.36
C ALA A 90 -14.33 -19.35 3.63
N MET A 91 -13.31 -18.69 4.17
CA MET A 91 -11.95 -18.77 3.69
C MET A 91 -10.97 -18.58 4.84
N SER A 92 -10.04 -19.51 4.96
CA SER A 92 -8.90 -19.44 5.86
C SER A 92 -7.63 -19.95 5.18
N GLY A 93 -6.51 -19.82 5.85
CA GLY A 93 -5.25 -20.32 5.32
C GLY A 93 -4.10 -20.18 6.29
N THR A 94 -2.93 -20.59 5.83
CA THR A 94 -1.71 -20.55 6.62
C THR A 94 -0.51 -20.24 5.75
N TRP A 95 0.29 -19.27 6.17
CA TRP A 95 1.65 -19.06 5.70
C TRP A 95 2.60 -19.90 6.56
N ILE A 96 3.48 -20.65 5.93
CA ILE A 96 4.54 -21.42 6.58
C ILE A 96 5.86 -21.06 5.91
N VAL A 97 6.85 -20.66 6.70
CA VAL A 97 8.18 -20.31 6.19
C VAL A 97 9.19 -21.32 6.74
N GLU A 98 9.73 -22.14 5.87
CA GLU A 98 10.64 -23.24 6.24
C GLU A 98 12.06 -22.89 5.80
N PRO A 99 13.07 -22.97 6.70
CA PRO A 99 14.46 -22.76 6.31
C PRO A 99 14.95 -23.94 5.45
N LEU A 100 15.55 -23.63 4.29
CA LEU A 100 16.26 -24.59 3.44
C LEU A 100 17.79 -24.48 3.61
N GLY A 101 18.26 -23.40 4.25
CA GLY A 101 19.65 -23.09 4.51
C GLY A 101 19.75 -21.69 5.12
N GLU A 102 20.97 -21.19 5.33
CA GLU A 102 21.20 -19.87 5.97
C GLU A 102 20.55 -18.73 5.16
N ASN A 103 20.60 -18.78 3.84
CA ASN A 103 20.12 -17.73 2.94
C ASN A 103 19.07 -18.26 1.96
N SER A 104 18.29 -19.27 2.35
CA SER A 104 17.24 -19.83 1.49
C SER A 104 16.09 -20.35 2.34
N SER A 105 14.90 -20.09 1.90
CA SER A 105 13.66 -20.53 2.56
C SER A 105 12.61 -21.00 1.53
N ARG A 106 11.77 -21.92 1.97
CA ARG A 106 10.55 -22.31 1.27
C ARG A 106 9.36 -21.65 1.95
N VAL A 107 8.54 -20.96 1.17
CA VAL A 107 7.28 -20.37 1.64
C VAL A 107 6.14 -21.20 1.08
N ARG A 108 5.30 -21.70 1.98
CA ARG A 108 4.07 -22.43 1.64
C ARG A 108 2.87 -21.59 2.04
N LEU A 109 1.90 -21.48 1.13
CA LEU A 109 0.63 -20.79 1.35
C LEU A 109 -0.49 -21.78 1.15
N LEU A 110 -1.13 -22.13 2.26
CA LEU A 110 -2.26 -23.05 2.32
C LEU A 110 -3.55 -22.23 2.38
N HIS A 111 -4.57 -22.70 1.66
CA HIS A 111 -5.93 -22.17 1.78
C HIS A 111 -6.94 -23.29 1.97
N ASP A 112 -7.94 -23.02 2.81
CA ASP A 112 -9.17 -23.78 2.88
C ASP A 112 -10.36 -22.84 2.68
N TYR A 113 -11.33 -23.25 1.87
CA TYR A 113 -12.47 -22.43 1.51
C TYR A 113 -13.70 -23.23 1.13
N ARG A 114 -14.86 -22.56 1.14
CA ARG A 114 -16.15 -23.11 0.72
C ARG A 114 -16.93 -22.08 -0.07
N ALA A 115 -17.70 -22.53 -1.05
CA ALA A 115 -18.71 -21.74 -1.70
C ALA A 115 -20.02 -21.68 -0.89
N ILE A 116 -20.81 -20.62 -1.09
CA ILE A 116 -22.16 -20.54 -0.54
C ILE A 116 -23.01 -21.65 -1.13
N ASP A 117 -23.81 -22.33 -0.31
CA ASP A 117 -24.71 -23.43 -0.67
C ASP A 117 -24.01 -24.62 -1.38
N ASP A 118 -22.68 -24.72 -1.22
CA ASP A 118 -21.82 -25.71 -1.91
C ASP A 118 -21.99 -25.70 -3.45
N ASP A 119 -22.29 -24.54 -4.05
CA ASP A 119 -22.50 -24.41 -5.49
C ASP A 119 -21.21 -24.77 -6.26
N PRO A 120 -21.26 -25.77 -7.18
CA PRO A 120 -20.06 -26.22 -7.89
C PRO A 120 -19.46 -25.17 -8.85
N HIS A 121 -20.29 -24.31 -9.45
CA HIS A 121 -19.82 -23.24 -10.33
C HIS A 121 -19.09 -22.16 -9.55
N ASP A 122 -19.65 -21.74 -8.42
CA ASP A 122 -19.02 -20.80 -7.50
C ASP A 122 -17.72 -21.34 -6.94
N LEU A 123 -17.68 -22.66 -6.62
CA LEU A 123 -16.46 -23.31 -6.14
C LEU A 123 -15.35 -23.29 -7.19
N LEU A 124 -15.65 -23.56 -8.46
CA LEU A 124 -14.66 -23.45 -9.56
C LEU A 124 -14.14 -22.03 -9.73
N TRP A 125 -15.01 -21.04 -9.64
CA TRP A 125 -14.60 -19.63 -9.68
C TRP A 125 -13.67 -19.26 -8.53
N ILE A 126 -13.95 -19.75 -7.31
CA ILE A 126 -13.07 -19.57 -6.15
C ILE A 126 -11.72 -20.25 -6.35
N ASP A 127 -11.72 -21.51 -6.85
CA ASP A 127 -10.50 -22.29 -7.17
C ASP A 127 -9.56 -21.48 -8.09
N GLU A 128 -10.09 -20.95 -9.20
CA GLU A 128 -9.32 -20.13 -10.16
C GLU A 128 -8.79 -18.85 -9.52
N ALA A 129 -9.62 -18.17 -8.73
CA ALA A 129 -9.24 -16.93 -8.06
C ALA A 129 -8.14 -17.17 -7.02
N VAL A 130 -8.25 -18.23 -6.22
CA VAL A 130 -7.26 -18.61 -5.20
C VAL A 130 -5.94 -19.02 -5.85
N ASP A 131 -5.96 -19.85 -6.90
CA ASP A 131 -4.74 -20.27 -7.61
C ASP A 131 -3.99 -19.06 -8.18
N LYS A 132 -4.70 -18.20 -8.92
CA LYS A 132 -4.13 -17.00 -9.52
C LYS A 132 -3.54 -16.03 -8.48
N ASN A 133 -4.29 -15.76 -7.41
CA ASN A 133 -3.88 -14.82 -6.38
C ASN A 133 -2.69 -15.36 -5.58
N SER A 134 -2.73 -16.63 -5.16
CA SER A 134 -1.65 -17.26 -4.39
C SER A 134 -0.33 -17.27 -5.18
N ARG A 135 -0.36 -17.62 -6.47
CA ARG A 135 0.84 -17.57 -7.32
C ARG A 135 1.39 -16.14 -7.46
N SER A 136 0.51 -15.16 -7.65
CA SER A 136 0.89 -13.75 -7.77
C SER A 136 1.49 -13.21 -6.47
N GLU A 137 0.89 -13.53 -5.32
CA GLU A 137 1.39 -13.12 -4.00
C GLU A 137 2.74 -13.73 -3.68
N LEU A 138 2.92 -15.04 -3.93
CA LEU A 138 4.18 -15.73 -3.71
C LEU A 138 5.29 -15.20 -4.64
N ALA A 139 4.98 -14.96 -5.92
CA ALA A 139 5.94 -14.39 -6.86
C ALA A 139 6.36 -12.96 -6.45
N ALA A 140 5.41 -12.14 -6.05
CA ALA A 140 5.68 -10.77 -5.59
C ALA A 140 6.47 -10.77 -4.27
N LEU A 141 6.14 -11.67 -3.33
CA LEU A 141 6.92 -11.83 -2.10
C LEU A 141 8.37 -12.18 -2.42
N LYS A 142 8.60 -13.18 -3.30
CA LYS A 142 9.95 -13.57 -3.72
C LYS A 142 10.70 -12.39 -4.32
N GLU A 143 10.14 -11.73 -5.32
CA GLU A 143 10.77 -10.60 -6.01
C GLU A 143 11.14 -9.47 -5.04
N ASN A 144 10.20 -9.07 -4.17
CA ASN A 144 10.44 -7.97 -3.24
C ASN A 144 11.43 -8.32 -2.13
N VAL A 145 11.43 -9.57 -1.64
CA VAL A 145 12.39 -10.03 -0.62
C VAL A 145 13.79 -10.10 -1.22
N GLU A 146 13.94 -10.76 -2.38
CA GLU A 146 15.24 -10.90 -3.05
C GLU A 146 15.80 -9.54 -3.48
N LEU A 147 14.95 -8.63 -3.96
CA LEU A 147 15.33 -7.26 -4.27
C LEU A 147 15.82 -6.51 -3.01
N ALA A 148 15.13 -6.62 -1.89
CA ALA A 148 15.51 -5.97 -0.64
C ALA A 148 16.87 -6.47 -0.12
N HIS A 149 17.17 -7.76 -0.32
CA HIS A 149 18.49 -8.32 0.03
C HIS A 149 19.60 -7.92 -0.96
N ALA A 150 19.27 -7.78 -2.24
CA ALA A 150 20.24 -7.43 -3.29
C ALA A 150 20.57 -5.92 -3.33
N THR A 151 19.63 -5.06 -2.91
CA THR A 151 19.69 -3.61 -3.15
C THR A 151 19.08 -2.82 -1.98
N ALA A 152 19.67 -2.94 -0.79
CA ALA A 152 19.19 -2.27 0.44
C ALA A 152 19.00 -0.74 0.26
N ASP A 153 19.70 -0.11 -0.69
CA ASP A 153 19.76 1.34 -0.84
C ASP A 153 18.76 1.96 -1.82
N VAL A 154 17.94 1.18 -2.53
CA VAL A 154 17.01 1.74 -3.54
C VAL A 154 15.63 2.10 -2.98
N THR A 155 15.31 1.66 -1.75
CA THR A 155 14.06 2.02 -1.08
C THR A 155 14.34 2.99 0.06
N PHE A 156 13.59 4.09 0.10
CA PHE A 156 13.72 5.09 1.14
C PHE A 156 12.39 5.70 1.51
N SER A 157 12.32 6.26 2.72
CA SER A 157 11.15 6.97 3.23
C SER A 157 11.55 8.34 3.75
N PHE A 158 10.64 9.29 3.66
CA PHE A 158 10.81 10.65 4.20
C PHE A 158 9.45 11.27 4.52
N GLU A 159 9.48 12.36 5.28
CA GLU A 159 8.29 13.09 5.71
C GLU A 159 8.50 14.59 5.54
N ASP A 160 7.40 15.27 5.20
CA ASP A 160 7.28 16.73 5.21
C ASP A 160 6.12 17.10 6.13
N SER A 161 6.36 17.98 7.11
CA SER A 161 5.34 18.42 8.05
C SER A 161 5.16 19.93 8.00
N VAL A 162 3.93 20.39 8.24
CA VAL A 162 3.55 21.79 8.35
C VAL A 162 2.62 21.96 9.55
N HIS A 163 2.94 22.94 10.40
CA HIS A 163 2.07 23.36 11.48
C HIS A 163 1.01 24.33 10.92
N ILE A 164 -0.25 24.07 11.18
CA ILE A 164 -1.41 24.79 10.64
C ILE A 164 -2.26 25.28 11.80
N ASP A 165 -2.47 26.59 11.88
CA ASP A 165 -3.35 27.20 12.85
C ASP A 165 -4.83 27.08 12.38
N GLY A 166 -5.29 25.84 12.28
CA GLY A 166 -6.60 25.42 11.78
C GLY A 166 -6.97 24.05 12.30
N LEU A 167 -8.26 23.69 12.17
CA LEU A 167 -8.78 22.42 12.67
C LEU A 167 -8.37 21.26 11.75
N ALA A 168 -8.03 20.11 12.32
CA ALA A 168 -7.66 18.90 11.58
C ALA A 168 -8.71 18.49 10.54
N LYS A 169 -10.01 18.67 10.84
CA LYS A 169 -11.10 18.38 9.91
C LYS A 169 -11.04 19.22 8.62
N ASP A 170 -10.63 20.50 8.73
CA ASP A 170 -10.61 21.42 7.59
C ASP A 170 -9.37 21.15 6.71
N VAL A 171 -8.23 20.84 7.35
CA VAL A 171 -7.02 20.38 6.65
C VAL A 171 -7.27 19.04 5.95
N TYR A 172 -7.90 18.10 6.64
CA TYR A 172 -8.30 16.80 6.08
C TYR A 172 -9.22 16.99 4.86
N ALA A 173 -10.28 17.80 4.98
CA ALA A 173 -11.24 18.04 3.91
C ALA A 173 -10.54 18.58 2.64
N PHE A 174 -9.58 19.51 2.78
CA PHE A 174 -8.81 20.02 1.65
C PHE A 174 -8.06 18.91 0.90
N ILE A 175 -7.45 17.97 1.63
CA ILE A 175 -6.69 16.85 1.05
C ILE A 175 -7.63 15.75 0.54
N ASP A 176 -8.75 15.49 1.22
CA ASP A 176 -9.73 14.47 0.85
C ASP A 176 -10.46 14.82 -0.44
N GLU A 177 -10.87 16.07 -0.59
CA GLU A 177 -11.55 16.62 -1.77
C GLU A 177 -10.60 16.80 -2.97
N ALA A 178 -9.80 15.76 -3.27
CA ALA A 178 -8.80 15.82 -4.34
C ALA A 178 -9.40 16.09 -5.73
N GLY A 179 -10.70 15.88 -5.93
CA GLY A 179 -11.41 16.29 -7.14
C GLY A 179 -11.32 17.80 -7.45
N LEU A 180 -11.07 18.63 -6.43
CA LEU A 180 -10.91 20.08 -6.57
C LEU A 180 -9.45 20.52 -6.72
N TRP A 181 -8.48 19.61 -6.76
CA TRP A 181 -7.07 19.96 -6.77
C TRP A 181 -6.62 20.68 -8.05
N SER A 182 -7.26 20.46 -9.19
CA SER A 182 -6.96 21.23 -10.41
C SER A 182 -7.30 22.72 -10.30
N GLU A 183 -8.20 23.09 -9.38
CA GLU A 183 -8.57 24.48 -9.09
C GLU A 183 -7.74 25.05 -7.93
N ARG A 184 -7.36 24.19 -6.97
CA ARG A 184 -6.69 24.58 -5.71
C ARG A 184 -5.17 24.54 -5.78
N LEU A 185 -4.59 23.70 -6.66
CA LEU A 185 -3.15 23.42 -6.70
C LEU A 185 -2.57 23.76 -8.08
N PRO A 186 -1.66 24.75 -8.18
CA PRO A 186 -1.12 25.21 -9.47
C PRO A 186 -0.39 24.13 -10.28
N HIS A 187 0.19 23.14 -9.59
CA HIS A 187 0.93 22.05 -10.22
C HIS A 187 0.02 20.90 -10.72
N VAL A 188 -1.27 20.91 -10.39
CA VAL A 188 -2.24 19.93 -10.90
C VAL A 188 -2.87 20.45 -12.17
N ALA A 189 -2.70 19.71 -13.27
CA ALA A 189 -3.26 20.10 -14.57
C ALA A 189 -4.71 19.61 -14.73
N THR A 190 -4.92 18.33 -14.45
CA THR A 190 -6.23 17.67 -14.48
C THR A 190 -6.33 16.70 -13.31
N VAL A 191 -7.56 16.44 -12.88
CA VAL A 191 -7.82 15.45 -11.81
C VAL A 191 -9.15 14.76 -12.08
N ARG A 192 -9.17 13.46 -11.81
CA ARG A 192 -10.38 12.65 -11.76
C ARG A 192 -10.38 11.84 -10.47
N LEU A 193 -11.39 12.07 -9.65
CA LEU A 193 -11.61 11.36 -8.40
C LEU A 193 -12.89 10.52 -8.52
N THR A 194 -12.82 9.23 -8.17
CA THR A 194 -13.98 8.35 -8.02
C THR A 194 -13.94 7.62 -6.69
N GLU A 195 -15.12 7.42 -6.08
CA GLU A 195 -15.29 6.72 -4.81
C GLU A 195 -16.50 5.80 -4.90
N ASP A 196 -16.29 4.59 -5.44
CA ASP A 196 -17.36 3.58 -5.58
C ASP A 196 -17.60 2.80 -4.28
N THR A 197 -16.62 2.79 -3.40
CA THR A 197 -16.70 2.19 -2.06
C THR A 197 -16.39 3.28 -1.03
N PRO A 198 -17.26 3.54 -0.05
CA PRO A 198 -17.04 4.58 0.95
C PRO A 198 -15.66 4.47 1.62
N GLY A 199 -14.91 5.57 1.62
CA GLY A 199 -13.56 5.64 2.17
C GLY A 199 -12.48 5.01 1.29
N VAL A 200 -12.78 4.64 0.04
CA VAL A 200 -11.79 4.12 -0.92
C VAL A 200 -11.89 4.85 -2.24
N GLN A 201 -10.94 5.71 -2.49
CA GLN A 201 -10.91 6.60 -3.64
C GLN A 201 -9.91 6.12 -4.70
N THR A 202 -10.28 6.28 -5.98
CA THR A 202 -9.35 6.20 -7.10
C THR A 202 -9.09 7.61 -7.60
N LEU A 203 -7.82 8.02 -7.58
CA LEU A 203 -7.36 9.34 -8.02
C LEU A 203 -6.47 9.17 -9.26
N GLU A 204 -6.90 9.74 -10.38
CA GLU A 204 -6.08 9.92 -11.59
C GLU A 204 -5.77 11.42 -11.73
N MET A 205 -4.49 11.75 -11.98
CA MET A 205 -4.04 13.12 -11.94
C MET A 205 -2.90 13.36 -12.93
N ASP A 206 -2.97 14.47 -13.64
CA ASP A 206 -1.87 15.00 -14.43
C ASP A 206 -1.17 16.13 -13.66
N THR A 207 0.12 15.96 -13.40
CA THR A 207 0.95 16.94 -12.68
C THR A 207 1.92 17.61 -13.64
N ARG A 208 2.01 18.94 -13.58
CA ARG A 208 3.00 19.73 -14.32
C ARG A 208 4.30 19.79 -13.55
N ALA A 209 5.39 19.38 -14.19
CA ALA A 209 6.75 19.58 -13.68
C ALA A 209 7.25 21.01 -14.00
N LYS A 210 8.33 21.44 -13.35
CA LYS A 210 8.91 22.77 -13.54
C LYS A 210 9.40 23.04 -14.98
N ASP A 211 9.75 21.98 -15.72
CA ASP A 211 10.18 22.06 -17.12
C ASP A 211 9.00 22.11 -18.10
N GLY A 212 7.74 22.12 -17.60
CA GLY A 212 6.52 22.13 -18.38
C GLY A 212 6.05 20.75 -18.83
N SER A 213 6.78 19.67 -18.57
CA SER A 213 6.33 18.32 -18.83
C SER A 213 5.12 17.94 -17.95
N VAL A 214 4.30 17.02 -18.44
CA VAL A 214 3.12 16.52 -17.73
C VAL A 214 3.31 15.03 -17.44
N HIS A 215 3.05 14.65 -16.22
CA HIS A 215 3.12 13.26 -15.75
C HIS A 215 1.75 12.81 -15.26
N THR A 216 1.23 11.76 -15.90
CA THR A 216 0.00 11.11 -15.45
C THR A 216 0.31 10.12 -14.34
N THR A 217 -0.44 10.20 -13.25
CA THR A 217 -0.37 9.26 -12.13
C THR A 217 -1.75 8.72 -11.80
N LYS A 218 -1.79 7.49 -11.30
CA LYS A 218 -3.00 6.88 -10.74
C LYS A 218 -2.68 6.32 -9.37
N SER A 219 -3.52 6.60 -8.40
CA SER A 219 -3.40 6.06 -7.04
C SER A 219 -4.74 5.58 -6.50
N TYR A 220 -4.66 4.61 -5.59
CA TYR A 220 -5.75 4.29 -4.69
C TYR A 220 -5.49 4.94 -3.35
N ARG A 221 -6.54 5.52 -2.76
CA ARG A 221 -6.49 6.20 -1.45
C ARG A 221 -7.49 5.54 -0.51
N VAL A 222 -7.08 5.35 0.73
CA VAL A 222 -7.95 4.90 1.82
C VAL A 222 -8.07 6.04 2.82
N THR A 223 -9.29 6.50 3.07
CA THR A 223 -9.54 7.68 3.88
C THR A 223 -10.04 7.27 5.26
N PHE A 224 -9.49 7.93 6.28
CA PHE A 224 -9.87 7.81 7.69
C PHE A 224 -10.22 9.21 8.17
N PRO A 225 -11.51 9.56 8.26
CA PRO A 225 -11.96 10.92 8.46
C PRO A 225 -11.24 11.66 9.58
N HIS A 226 -10.72 12.83 9.28
CA HIS A 226 -10.00 13.76 10.14
C HIS A 226 -8.63 13.30 10.66
N HIS A 227 -8.19 12.06 10.36
CA HIS A 227 -6.95 11.51 10.91
C HIS A 227 -5.89 11.19 9.86
N LYS A 228 -6.28 10.46 8.80
CA LYS A 228 -5.31 9.88 7.88
C LYS A 228 -5.90 9.64 6.49
N ILE A 229 -5.08 9.80 5.47
CA ILE A 229 -5.34 9.30 4.13
C ILE A 229 -4.11 8.50 3.71
N ALA A 230 -4.23 7.18 3.62
CA ALA A 230 -3.17 6.32 3.10
C ALA A 230 -3.34 6.13 1.59
N TYR A 231 -2.24 6.03 0.84
CA TYR A 231 -2.34 5.84 -0.61
C TYR A 231 -1.24 4.93 -1.16
N LYS A 232 -1.55 4.31 -2.29
CA LYS A 232 -0.59 3.60 -3.14
C LYS A 232 -0.76 4.06 -4.58
N GLN A 233 0.33 4.53 -5.17
CA GLN A 233 0.39 4.90 -6.57
C GLN A 233 0.60 3.64 -7.42
N VAL A 234 -0.21 3.45 -8.45
CA VAL A 234 -0.17 2.28 -9.34
C VAL A 234 0.24 2.63 -10.78
N THR A 235 0.04 3.89 -11.20
CA THR A 235 0.71 4.46 -12.36
C THR A 235 1.80 5.38 -11.86
N LEU A 236 3.05 5.02 -12.10
CA LEU A 236 4.24 5.63 -11.50
C LEU A 236 5.04 6.41 -12.53
N PRO A 237 5.69 7.52 -12.13
CA PRO A 237 6.79 8.10 -12.89
C PRO A 237 7.90 7.09 -13.13
N ALA A 238 8.58 7.21 -14.26
CA ALA A 238 9.51 6.19 -14.76
C ALA A 238 10.72 5.91 -13.86
N LEU A 239 11.07 6.81 -12.94
CA LEU A 239 12.14 6.61 -11.95
C LEU A 239 11.71 5.80 -10.71
N MET A 240 10.44 5.38 -10.61
CA MET A 240 9.93 4.65 -9.45
C MET A 240 9.30 3.32 -9.85
N THR A 241 9.49 2.29 -9.04
CA THR A 241 8.77 1.00 -9.12
C THR A 241 7.76 0.84 -7.98
N LEU A 242 7.89 1.63 -6.92
CA LEU A 242 6.96 1.70 -5.81
C LEU A 242 6.82 3.15 -5.35
N HIS A 243 5.60 3.56 -5.06
CA HIS A 243 5.31 4.76 -4.30
C HIS A 243 4.06 4.54 -3.45
N THR A 244 4.25 4.49 -2.14
CA THR A 244 3.19 4.50 -1.14
C THR A 244 3.39 5.67 -0.20
N GLY A 245 2.34 6.08 0.47
CA GLY A 245 2.46 7.13 1.46
C GLY A 245 1.18 7.34 2.26
N ARG A 246 1.23 8.35 3.11
CA ARG A 246 0.08 8.76 3.90
C ARG A 246 0.14 10.26 4.19
N TRP A 247 -1.03 10.83 4.37
CA TRP A 247 -1.24 12.12 5.00
C TRP A 247 -1.79 11.86 6.40
N THR A 248 -1.26 12.53 7.41
CA THR A 248 -1.76 12.50 8.79
C THR A 248 -2.06 13.91 9.27
N PHE A 249 -3.09 14.02 10.13
CA PHE A 249 -3.60 15.29 10.65
C PHE A 249 -3.76 15.15 12.16
N GLU A 250 -2.76 15.58 12.91
CA GLU A 250 -2.70 15.43 14.37
C GLU A 250 -3.08 16.75 15.03
N GLU A 251 -4.15 16.73 15.87
CA GLU A 251 -4.51 17.88 16.67
C GLU A 251 -3.49 18.08 17.78
N THR A 252 -2.98 19.29 17.91
CA THR A 252 -2.06 19.68 18.96
C THR A 252 -2.80 20.26 20.16
N PRO A 253 -2.21 20.28 21.38
CA PRO A 253 -2.91 20.74 22.59
C PRO A 253 -3.41 22.18 22.54
N ASP A 254 -2.86 23.04 21.69
CA ASP A 254 -3.29 24.42 21.48
C ASP A 254 -4.45 24.56 20.47
N GLY A 255 -4.95 23.43 19.93
CA GLY A 255 -6.06 23.41 18.98
C GLY A 255 -5.65 23.70 17.54
N SER A 256 -4.36 23.67 17.24
CA SER A 256 -3.81 23.67 15.88
C SER A 256 -3.63 22.24 15.34
N THR A 257 -3.13 22.11 14.13
CA THR A 257 -2.93 20.81 13.47
C THR A 257 -1.49 20.67 12.99
N LEU A 258 -0.84 19.55 13.32
CA LEU A 258 0.36 19.10 12.63
C LEU A 258 -0.05 18.22 11.45
N ALA A 259 0.10 18.73 10.24
CA ALA A 259 -0.18 17.99 9.02
C ALA A 259 1.12 17.45 8.43
N THR A 260 1.17 16.14 8.20
CA THR A 260 2.37 15.44 7.71
C THR A 260 2.05 14.65 6.44
N SER A 261 2.92 14.77 5.44
CA SER A 261 2.97 13.91 4.26
C SER A 261 4.15 12.97 4.37
N GLN A 262 3.91 11.67 4.38
CA GLN A 262 4.95 10.64 4.41
C GLN A 262 4.96 9.90 3.07
N HIS A 263 6.16 9.64 2.56
CA HIS A 263 6.40 8.89 1.33
C HIS A 263 7.33 7.70 1.59
N THR A 264 7.07 6.58 0.90
CA THR A 264 7.98 5.46 0.74
C THR A 264 8.11 5.15 -0.74
N VAL A 265 9.34 5.17 -1.24
CA VAL A 265 9.66 5.03 -2.66
C VAL A 265 10.68 3.93 -2.85
N THR A 266 10.51 3.13 -3.92
CA THR A 266 11.57 2.28 -4.48
C THR A 266 11.95 2.82 -5.86
N LEU A 267 13.24 3.06 -6.08
CA LEU A 267 13.76 3.57 -7.35
C LEU A 267 13.75 2.50 -8.44
N ASN A 268 13.48 2.93 -9.66
CA ASN A 268 13.69 2.13 -10.86
C ASN A 268 15.11 2.36 -11.38
N THR A 269 16.07 1.56 -10.92
CA THR A 269 17.48 1.72 -11.25
C THR A 269 17.77 1.58 -12.75
N ALA A 270 16.98 0.77 -13.48
CA ALA A 270 17.13 0.57 -14.92
C ALA A 270 16.86 1.85 -15.74
N ASN A 271 16.15 2.82 -15.17
CA ASN A 271 15.80 4.06 -15.84
C ASN A 271 16.67 5.27 -15.46
N ILE A 272 17.58 5.14 -14.49
CA ILE A 272 18.34 6.27 -13.95
C ILE A 272 19.13 6.98 -15.04
N THR A 273 19.99 6.26 -15.74
CA THR A 273 20.86 6.85 -16.77
C THR A 273 20.08 7.38 -17.98
N ARG A 274 18.95 6.76 -18.30
CA ARG A 274 18.07 7.21 -19.39
C ARG A 274 17.38 8.54 -19.08
N ILE A 275 17.05 8.79 -17.81
CA ILE A 275 16.27 9.96 -17.41
C ILE A 275 17.16 11.09 -16.92
N LEU A 276 18.18 10.78 -16.12
CA LEU A 276 19.03 11.77 -15.47
C LEU A 276 20.39 11.96 -16.16
N GLY A 277 20.68 11.16 -17.19
CA GLY A 277 21.92 11.23 -17.95
C GLY A 277 22.90 10.09 -17.67
N PRO A 278 23.90 9.89 -18.55
CA PRO A 278 24.73 8.68 -18.59
C PRO A 278 25.62 8.47 -17.36
N HIS A 279 25.86 9.51 -16.57
CA HIS A 279 26.71 9.45 -15.37
C HIS A 279 25.91 9.52 -14.06
N ALA A 280 24.57 9.55 -14.14
CA ALA A 280 23.73 9.66 -12.96
C ALA A 280 23.78 8.36 -12.13
N THR A 281 23.86 8.54 -10.83
CA THR A 281 23.94 7.50 -9.81
C THR A 281 22.59 7.23 -9.15
N THR A 282 22.51 6.20 -8.33
CA THR A 282 21.35 5.94 -7.48
C THR A 282 21.10 7.08 -6.49
N GLU A 283 22.17 7.71 -5.96
CA GLU A 283 22.04 8.84 -5.05
C GLU A 283 21.46 10.08 -5.76
N ASP A 284 21.87 10.36 -7.00
CA ASP A 284 21.30 11.43 -7.81
C ASP A 284 19.80 11.20 -8.05
N ALA A 285 19.40 9.94 -8.35
CA ALA A 285 18.01 9.58 -8.52
C ALA A 285 17.21 9.73 -7.22
N ARG A 286 17.78 9.33 -6.09
CA ARG A 286 17.18 9.51 -4.75
C ARG A 286 16.94 10.99 -4.47
N ALA A 287 17.96 11.83 -4.64
CA ALA A 287 17.89 13.28 -4.43
C ALA A 287 16.85 13.94 -5.36
N TYR A 288 16.81 13.54 -6.62
CA TYR A 288 15.84 14.03 -7.60
C TYR A 288 14.40 13.68 -7.20
N VAL A 289 14.12 12.41 -6.92
CA VAL A 289 12.78 11.93 -6.55
C VAL A 289 12.33 12.53 -5.22
N HIS A 290 13.22 12.56 -4.21
CA HIS A 290 12.95 13.22 -2.93
C HIS A 290 12.55 14.69 -3.14
N THR A 291 13.35 15.46 -3.88
CA THR A 291 13.10 16.88 -4.12
C THR A 291 11.77 17.10 -4.86
N ALA A 292 11.48 16.30 -5.88
CA ALA A 292 10.24 16.42 -6.64
C ALA A 292 9.00 16.15 -5.78
N LEU A 293 9.00 15.06 -5.02
CA LEU A 293 7.86 14.69 -4.16
C LEU A 293 7.70 15.66 -2.99
N SER A 294 8.80 16.02 -2.30
CA SER A 294 8.78 16.99 -1.19
C SER A 294 8.28 18.36 -1.63
N THR A 295 8.70 18.84 -2.81
CA THR A 295 8.22 20.11 -3.36
C THR A 295 6.70 20.10 -3.53
N ASN A 296 6.15 19.04 -4.12
CA ASN A 296 4.71 18.94 -4.35
C ASN A 296 3.94 18.77 -3.04
N SER A 297 4.42 17.94 -2.11
CA SER A 297 3.78 17.72 -0.80
C SER A 297 3.72 19.00 0.02
N ARG A 298 4.85 19.71 0.10
CA ARG A 298 4.93 20.98 0.83
C ARG A 298 4.03 22.04 0.22
N ALA A 299 3.99 22.14 -1.11
CA ALA A 299 3.07 23.05 -1.79
C ALA A 299 1.61 22.72 -1.43
N THR A 300 1.23 21.44 -1.49
CA THR A 300 -0.12 20.98 -1.13
C THR A 300 -0.45 21.31 0.33
N LEU A 301 0.46 21.04 1.28
CA LEU A 301 0.28 21.37 2.70
C LEU A 301 0.18 22.87 2.95
N HIS A 302 0.92 23.70 2.22
CA HIS A 302 0.81 25.16 2.35
C HIS A 302 -0.53 25.70 1.82
N HIS A 303 -1.06 25.13 0.73
CA HIS A 303 -2.41 25.47 0.25
C HIS A 303 -3.48 25.01 1.23
N ALA A 304 -3.35 23.82 1.82
CA ALA A 304 -4.24 23.33 2.87
C ALA A 304 -4.18 24.26 4.12
N LYS A 305 -2.97 24.74 4.49
CA LYS A 305 -2.77 25.74 5.56
C LYS A 305 -3.57 27.00 5.29
N THR A 306 -3.36 27.61 4.12
CA THR A 306 -4.07 28.84 3.74
C THR A 306 -5.58 28.65 3.77
N HIS A 307 -6.08 27.49 3.29
CA HIS A 307 -7.49 27.17 3.28
C HIS A 307 -8.06 27.02 4.71
N ALA A 308 -7.41 26.24 5.57
CA ALA A 308 -7.91 25.98 6.92
C ALA A 308 -7.82 27.19 7.84
N GLU A 309 -6.77 28.02 7.72
CA GLU A 309 -6.60 29.28 8.46
C GLU A 309 -7.57 30.38 7.99
N GLY A 310 -8.01 30.33 6.73
CA GLY A 310 -9.02 31.25 6.20
C GLY A 310 -10.47 30.92 6.61
N ASN A 311 -10.72 29.72 7.15
CA ASN A 311 -12.03 29.27 7.62
C ASN A 311 -12.26 29.50 9.12
N ARG A 312 -11.35 30.13 9.83
CA ARG A 312 -11.47 30.50 11.24
C ARG A 312 -12.32 31.74 11.49
#